data_c3cf83dc46282c58baf5c76d5339c634
#
_entry.id   c3cf83dc46282c58baf5c76d5339c634
#
_cell.length_a   1.000
_cell.length_b   1.000
_cell.length_c   1.000
_cell.angle_alpha   90.00
_cell.angle_beta   90.00
_cell.angle_gamma   90.00
#
_symmetry.space_group_name_H-M   'P 1'
#
loop_
_entity.id
_entity.type
_entity.pdbx_description
1 polymer ?
#
loop_
_entity_poly.entity_id
_entity_poly.type
_entity_poly.pdbx_seq_one_letter_code
_entity_poly.pdbx_strand_id
1 'polypeptide(L)'
;NVTNGWASLGREIWLLNSSDTRNMTEWLGLNDYTLNSNVFGYGTTGGGSYASPYGAINQANLILDALANTDKMNETEKAAVSGFAKTIMGYQYMIPANWLYQNGIRVDVKDELNPGPFVSYDEALTYIKGQLDAGFEDLKKAGTALPFKLSTGFTGYNNPAGLAKVNRAISARLAIYRKDWQGALDALSGSFIAENGNLEEGPKHTFSSGADLNNPLFMALNIPNPGNLRVVNPGLIADATPGDSRVAKKFLKLNTPFVVTTSSVALTGEFQDNRYPTNTLPVTFIKN
;
A
#
# COMPACT_ATOMS: atom_id res chain seq x y z
N ASN A 1 4.76 2.98 8.54
CA ASN A 1 5.73 4.06 8.23
C ASN A 1 5.88 4.35 6.74
N VAL A 2 5.79 3.37 5.85
CA VAL A 2 5.84 3.56 4.39
C VAL A 2 4.75 4.55 3.91
N THR A 3 3.52 4.37 4.38
CA THR A 3 2.38 5.24 4.01
C THR A 3 2.60 6.69 4.48
N ASN A 4 3.17 6.90 5.68
CA ASN A 4 3.48 8.23 6.18
C ASN A 4 4.56 8.92 5.34
N GLY A 5 5.59 8.18 4.92
CA GLY A 5 6.64 8.70 4.06
C GLY A 5 6.10 9.11 2.69
N TRP A 6 5.28 8.26 2.07
CA TRP A 6 4.70 8.57 0.76
C TRP A 6 3.73 9.75 0.83
N ALA A 7 2.90 9.82 1.88
CA ALA A 7 2.00 10.93 2.07
C ALA A 7 2.75 12.25 2.34
N SER A 8 3.91 12.19 3.01
CA SER A 8 4.78 13.37 3.20
C SER A 8 5.42 13.81 1.89
N LEU A 9 5.97 12.88 1.11
CA LEU A 9 6.54 13.16 -0.21
C LEU A 9 5.48 13.68 -1.20
N GLY A 10 4.27 13.11 -1.13
CA GLY A 10 3.12 13.55 -1.91
C GLY A 10 2.51 14.88 -1.44
N ARG A 11 3.09 15.50 -0.41
CA ARG A 11 2.61 16.76 0.18
C ARG A 11 1.16 16.71 0.67
N GLU A 12 0.72 15.54 1.12
CA GLU A 12 -0.59 15.41 1.77
C GLU A 12 -0.52 15.76 3.25
N ILE A 13 0.49 15.21 3.92
CA ILE A 13 0.72 15.39 5.36
C ILE A 13 2.17 15.73 5.67
N TRP A 14 2.37 16.31 6.84
CA TRP A 14 3.66 16.38 7.51
C TRP A 14 3.62 15.55 8.79
N LEU A 15 4.62 14.73 8.99
CA LEU A 15 4.84 14.09 10.28
C LEU A 15 5.75 14.99 11.09
N LEU A 16 5.18 15.89 11.90
CA LEU A 16 5.92 16.77 12.79
C LEU A 16 6.38 15.98 14.02
N ASN A 17 7.69 15.87 14.19
CA ASN A 17 8.32 15.20 15.33
C ASN A 17 9.38 16.11 15.92
N SER A 18 9.22 16.45 17.20
CA SER A 18 10.15 17.34 17.93
C SER A 18 11.53 16.71 18.17
N SER A 19 11.61 15.38 18.17
CA SER A 19 12.86 14.64 18.42
C SER A 19 13.59 14.24 17.13
N ASP A 20 12.89 14.14 16.01
CA ASP A 20 13.46 13.77 14.70
C ASP A 20 12.85 14.62 13.59
N THR A 21 13.59 15.61 13.16
CA THR A 21 13.14 16.60 12.19
C THR A 21 13.39 16.18 10.73
N ARG A 22 14.05 15.06 10.47
CA ARG A 22 14.41 14.58 9.12
C ARG A 22 13.20 14.41 8.24
N ASN A 23 12.08 13.94 8.78
CA ASN A 23 10.81 13.80 8.04
C ASN A 23 10.27 15.11 7.49
N MET A 24 10.70 16.25 8.06
CA MET A 24 10.25 17.59 7.67
C MET A 24 11.28 18.31 6.82
N THR A 25 12.54 18.22 7.23
CA THR A 25 13.61 19.02 6.61
C THR A 25 14.21 18.35 5.40
N GLU A 26 14.41 17.04 5.44
CA GLU A 26 15.09 16.30 4.38
C GLU A 26 14.11 15.83 3.30
N TRP A 27 12.98 15.25 3.69
CA TRP A 27 12.01 14.71 2.71
C TRP A 27 11.23 15.78 1.97
N LEU A 28 11.03 16.94 2.58
CA LEU A 28 10.33 18.05 1.95
C LEU A 28 11.27 19.00 1.21
N GLY A 29 12.58 18.74 1.25
CA GLY A 29 13.57 19.59 0.61
C GLY A 29 13.69 20.99 1.24
N LEU A 30 13.36 21.11 2.53
CA LEU A 30 13.46 22.39 3.26
C LEU A 30 14.91 22.75 3.58
N ASN A 31 15.81 21.80 3.60
CA ASN A 31 17.26 21.99 3.64
C ASN A 31 17.86 21.51 2.33
N ASP A 32 19.05 21.96 2.00
CA ASP A 32 19.81 21.57 0.81
C ASP A 32 20.30 20.10 0.85
N TYR A 33 19.59 19.24 1.56
CA TYR A 33 19.93 17.83 1.64
C TYR A 33 19.40 17.10 0.41
N THR A 34 20.31 16.46 -0.28
CA THR A 34 19.96 15.51 -1.36
C THR A 34 19.31 14.28 -0.74
N LEU A 35 18.18 13.87 -1.28
CA LEU A 35 17.57 12.59 -0.95
C LEU A 35 18.55 11.46 -1.31
N ASN A 36 19.06 10.78 -0.31
CA ASN A 36 20.06 9.74 -0.47
C ASN A 36 19.71 8.50 0.37
N SER A 37 20.55 7.49 0.30
CA SER A 37 20.36 6.23 1.01
C SER A 37 20.25 6.37 2.53
N ASN A 38 20.79 7.43 3.13
CA ASN A 38 20.68 7.66 4.56
C ASN A 38 19.30 8.19 4.95
N VAL A 39 18.67 8.97 4.07
CA VAL A 39 17.31 9.52 4.25
C VAL A 39 16.26 8.48 3.91
N PHE A 40 16.43 7.76 2.82
CA PHE A 40 15.54 6.70 2.35
C PHE A 40 16.06 5.29 2.61
N GLY A 41 17.12 5.18 3.37
CA GLY A 41 17.81 3.94 3.62
C GLY A 41 16.98 2.92 4.40
N TYR A 42 17.56 1.76 4.51
CA TYR A 42 17.07 0.64 5.27
C TYR A 42 16.84 1.06 6.73
N GLY A 43 15.65 0.98 7.22
CA GLY A 43 15.29 1.29 8.61
C GLY A 43 14.50 2.58 8.82
N THR A 44 14.41 3.46 7.82
CA THR A 44 13.49 4.61 7.84
C THR A 44 12.27 4.30 6.97
N THR A 45 12.01 5.10 5.95
CA THR A 45 10.85 4.89 5.06
C THR A 45 11.15 3.91 3.93
N GLY A 46 12.39 3.87 3.46
CA GLY A 46 12.80 3.04 2.32
C GLY A 46 12.83 1.54 2.63
N GLY A 47 13.32 1.15 3.81
CA GLY A 47 13.39 -0.27 4.19
C GLY A 47 12.05 -0.96 4.21
N GLY A 48 11.00 -0.28 4.73
CA GLY A 48 9.64 -0.81 4.73
C GLY A 48 9.04 -0.95 3.32
N SER A 49 9.42 -0.09 2.38
CA SER A 49 8.96 -0.15 0.98
C SER A 49 9.63 -1.25 0.18
N TYR A 50 10.74 -1.79 0.65
CA TYR A 50 11.50 -2.84 -0.01
C TYR A 50 11.41 -4.17 0.74
N ALA A 51 11.85 -4.23 2.00
CA ALA A 51 11.96 -5.46 2.77
C ALA A 51 10.60 -6.13 3.02
N SER A 52 9.55 -5.36 3.37
CA SER A 52 8.24 -5.93 3.66
C SER A 52 7.57 -6.57 2.44
N PRO A 53 7.53 -5.91 1.26
CA PRO A 53 7.04 -6.56 0.04
C PRO A 53 7.80 -7.83 -0.31
N TYR A 54 9.13 -7.83 -0.26
CA TYR A 54 9.92 -9.02 -0.56
C TYR A 54 9.73 -10.14 0.47
N GLY A 55 9.50 -9.81 1.74
CA GLY A 55 9.10 -10.80 2.75
C GLY A 55 7.78 -11.49 2.39
N ALA A 56 6.79 -10.74 1.91
CA ALA A 56 5.52 -11.32 1.46
C ALA A 56 5.68 -12.14 0.16
N ILE A 57 6.53 -11.68 -0.77
CA ILE A 57 6.86 -12.41 -2.00
C ILE A 57 7.54 -13.75 -1.68
N ASN A 58 8.47 -13.74 -0.73
CA ASN A 58 9.12 -14.97 -0.28
C ASN A 58 8.12 -15.96 0.31
N GLN A 59 7.20 -15.51 1.17
CA GLN A 59 6.13 -16.37 1.68
C GLN A 59 5.25 -16.93 0.55
N ALA A 60 4.94 -16.13 -0.47
CA ALA A 60 4.20 -16.62 -1.64
C ALA A 60 4.99 -17.68 -2.43
N ASN A 61 6.31 -17.52 -2.61
CA ASN A 61 7.17 -18.53 -3.22
C ASN A 61 7.17 -19.83 -2.43
N LEU A 62 7.32 -19.78 -1.11
CA LEU A 62 7.27 -20.96 -0.23
C LEU A 62 5.93 -21.70 -0.34
N ILE A 63 4.81 -20.94 -0.40
CA ILE A 63 3.49 -21.52 -0.61
C ILE A 63 3.42 -22.25 -1.96
N LEU A 64 3.87 -21.62 -3.05
CA LEU A 64 3.85 -22.22 -4.38
C LEU A 64 4.72 -23.48 -4.46
N ASP A 65 5.87 -23.50 -3.81
CA ASP A 65 6.73 -24.67 -3.73
C ASP A 65 6.10 -25.80 -2.89
N ALA A 66 5.46 -25.45 -1.78
CA ALA A 66 4.71 -26.43 -0.98
C ALA A 66 3.55 -27.06 -1.76
N LEU A 67 2.84 -26.28 -2.59
CA LEU A 67 1.77 -26.78 -3.45
C LEU A 67 2.27 -27.81 -4.48
N ALA A 68 3.47 -27.63 -5.01
CA ALA A 68 4.06 -28.57 -5.96
C ALA A 68 4.40 -29.93 -5.31
N ASN A 69 4.64 -29.94 -4.01
CA ASN A 69 5.13 -31.11 -3.26
C ASN A 69 4.07 -31.75 -2.35
N THR A 70 2.83 -31.24 -2.30
CA THR A 70 1.79 -31.79 -1.45
C THR A 70 0.82 -32.70 -2.21
N ASP A 71 0.45 -33.84 -1.58
CA ASP A 71 -0.63 -34.72 -1.99
C ASP A 71 -1.92 -34.52 -1.17
N LYS A 72 -1.94 -33.56 -0.23
CA LYS A 72 -3.04 -33.35 0.72
C LYS A 72 -4.12 -32.41 0.18
N MET A 73 -3.91 -31.85 -1.00
CA MET A 73 -4.84 -30.94 -1.64
C MET A 73 -5.18 -31.43 -3.05
N ASN A 74 -6.45 -31.33 -3.41
CA ASN A 74 -6.87 -31.61 -4.79
C ASN A 74 -6.52 -30.43 -5.73
N GLU A 75 -6.65 -30.62 -7.03
CA GLU A 75 -6.22 -29.63 -8.03
C GLU A 75 -7.01 -28.31 -7.95
N THR A 76 -8.29 -28.34 -7.58
CA THR A 76 -9.08 -27.11 -7.43
C THR A 76 -8.68 -26.32 -6.17
N GLU A 77 -8.31 -26.99 -5.09
CA GLU A 77 -7.76 -26.38 -3.89
C GLU A 77 -6.37 -25.80 -4.14
N LYS A 78 -5.50 -26.55 -4.82
CA LYS A 78 -4.18 -26.05 -5.24
C LYS A 78 -4.32 -24.82 -6.12
N ALA A 79 -5.24 -24.82 -7.06
CA ALA A 79 -5.52 -23.66 -7.93
C ALA A 79 -5.99 -22.44 -7.13
N ALA A 80 -6.84 -22.63 -6.11
CA ALA A 80 -7.30 -21.53 -5.24
C ALA A 80 -6.13 -20.89 -4.48
N VAL A 81 -5.25 -21.69 -3.89
CA VAL A 81 -4.08 -21.22 -3.14
C VAL A 81 -3.06 -20.56 -4.07
N SER A 82 -2.77 -21.18 -5.22
CA SER A 82 -1.85 -20.63 -6.23
C SER A 82 -2.34 -19.30 -6.76
N GLY A 83 -3.63 -19.19 -7.09
CA GLY A 83 -4.22 -17.97 -7.58
C GLY A 83 -4.17 -16.83 -6.57
N PHE A 84 -4.42 -17.12 -5.30
CA PHE A 84 -4.24 -16.15 -4.21
C PHE A 84 -2.78 -15.73 -4.07
N ALA A 85 -1.85 -16.68 -3.96
CA ALA A 85 -0.43 -16.40 -3.78
C ALA A 85 0.14 -15.52 -4.90
N LYS A 86 -0.16 -15.87 -6.18
CA LYS A 86 0.29 -15.09 -7.35
C LYS A 86 -0.34 -13.70 -7.39
N THR A 87 -1.61 -13.56 -6.98
CA THR A 87 -2.29 -12.25 -6.91
C THR A 87 -1.61 -11.35 -5.88
N ILE A 88 -1.33 -11.86 -4.68
CA ILE A 88 -0.61 -11.12 -3.64
C ILE A 88 0.82 -10.81 -4.08
N MET A 89 1.52 -11.75 -4.67
CA MET A 89 2.87 -11.56 -5.21
C MET A 89 2.90 -10.41 -6.23
N GLY A 90 1.98 -10.40 -7.21
CA GLY A 90 1.88 -9.32 -8.19
C GLY A 90 1.64 -7.96 -7.53
N TYR A 91 0.75 -7.88 -6.56
CA TYR A 91 0.50 -6.66 -5.78
C TYR A 91 1.74 -6.18 -5.04
N GLN A 92 2.45 -7.10 -4.39
CA GLN A 92 3.64 -6.76 -3.58
C GLN A 92 4.82 -6.30 -4.44
N TYR A 93 5.03 -6.88 -5.62
CA TYR A 93 6.07 -6.41 -6.55
C TYR A 93 5.81 -4.99 -7.08
N MET A 94 4.55 -4.55 -7.20
CA MET A 94 4.23 -3.19 -7.66
C MET A 94 4.78 -2.12 -6.70
N ILE A 95 4.92 -2.43 -5.40
CA ILE A 95 5.42 -1.47 -4.41
C ILE A 95 6.89 -1.11 -4.68
N PRO A 96 7.85 -2.06 -4.64
CA PRO A 96 9.25 -1.73 -4.94
C PRO A 96 9.46 -1.31 -6.39
N ALA A 97 8.69 -1.82 -7.36
CA ALA A 97 8.81 -1.38 -8.75
C ALA A 97 8.53 0.12 -8.89
N ASN A 98 7.43 0.61 -8.32
CA ASN A 98 7.10 2.03 -8.36
C ASN A 98 8.03 2.88 -7.49
N TRP A 99 8.54 2.33 -6.38
CA TRP A 99 9.45 3.03 -5.49
C TRP A 99 10.83 3.24 -6.10
N LEU A 100 11.39 2.21 -6.72
CA LEU A 100 12.73 2.24 -7.30
C LEU A 100 12.75 2.73 -8.75
N TYR A 101 11.62 2.64 -9.43
CA TYR A 101 11.38 3.11 -10.79
C TYR A 101 12.54 2.79 -11.74
N GLN A 102 13.34 3.80 -12.15
CA GLN A 102 14.45 3.64 -13.10
C GLN A 102 15.61 2.77 -12.58
N ASN A 103 15.73 2.61 -11.26
CA ASN A 103 16.75 1.75 -10.67
C ASN A 103 16.45 0.25 -10.85
N GLY A 104 15.21 -0.08 -11.22
CA GLY A 104 14.77 -1.45 -11.39
C GLY A 104 14.63 -2.23 -10.08
N ILE A 105 14.16 -3.45 -10.21
CA ILE A 105 13.99 -4.39 -9.08
C ILE A 105 14.45 -5.78 -9.48
N ARG A 106 14.64 -6.67 -8.49
CA ARG A 106 14.80 -8.09 -8.73
C ARG A 106 13.45 -8.78 -8.72
N VAL A 107 13.16 -9.60 -9.71
CA VAL A 107 11.90 -10.38 -9.82
C VAL A 107 12.14 -11.88 -9.64
N ASP A 108 13.35 -12.35 -9.91
CA ASP A 108 13.79 -13.71 -9.61
C ASP A 108 14.48 -13.70 -8.23
N VAL A 109 13.72 -14.00 -7.20
CA VAL A 109 14.17 -13.96 -5.80
C VAL A 109 13.79 -15.24 -5.05
N LYS A 110 13.55 -16.33 -5.79
CA LYS A 110 13.19 -17.62 -5.20
C LYS A 110 14.37 -18.23 -4.44
N ASP A 111 15.56 -18.14 -4.99
CA ASP A 111 16.81 -18.46 -4.29
C ASP A 111 17.34 -17.20 -3.61
N GLU A 112 17.19 -17.11 -2.28
CA GLU A 112 17.63 -15.95 -1.50
C GLU A 112 19.15 -15.75 -1.52
N LEU A 113 19.92 -16.83 -1.71
CA LEU A 113 21.38 -16.78 -1.73
C LEU A 113 21.91 -16.36 -3.10
N ASN A 114 21.17 -16.65 -4.18
CA ASN A 114 21.54 -16.36 -5.55
C ASN A 114 20.40 -15.69 -6.30
N PRO A 115 19.92 -14.50 -5.85
CA PRO A 115 18.82 -13.82 -6.53
C PRO A 115 19.24 -13.40 -7.94
N GLY A 116 18.31 -13.48 -8.88
CA GLY A 116 18.49 -13.03 -10.25
C GLY A 116 18.91 -11.56 -10.38
N PRO A 117 19.25 -11.08 -11.57
CA PRO A 117 19.67 -9.70 -11.79
C PRO A 117 18.55 -8.70 -11.53
N PHE A 118 18.93 -7.43 -11.41
CA PHE A 118 17.96 -6.34 -11.50
C PHE A 118 17.41 -6.27 -12.93
N VAL A 119 16.10 -6.13 -13.03
CA VAL A 119 15.41 -5.88 -14.30
C VAL A 119 14.92 -4.44 -14.34
N SER A 120 14.73 -3.89 -15.54
CA SER A 120 14.18 -2.56 -15.74
C SER A 120 12.74 -2.45 -15.20
N TYR A 121 12.25 -1.22 -15.08
CA TYR A 121 10.87 -0.98 -14.66
C TYR A 121 9.86 -1.66 -15.58
N ASP A 122 10.01 -1.54 -16.89
CA ASP A 122 9.09 -2.12 -17.88
C ASP A 122 9.13 -3.66 -17.86
N GLU A 123 10.29 -4.26 -17.69
CA GLU A 123 10.45 -5.71 -17.51
C GLU A 123 9.78 -6.17 -16.21
N ALA A 124 9.96 -5.41 -15.12
CA ALA A 124 9.30 -5.69 -13.86
C ALA A 124 7.77 -5.63 -13.99
N LEU A 125 7.22 -4.58 -14.63
CA LEU A 125 5.77 -4.49 -14.88
C LEU A 125 5.25 -5.63 -15.77
N THR A 126 6.07 -6.10 -16.71
CA THR A 126 5.73 -7.25 -17.57
C THR A 126 5.70 -8.56 -16.77
N TYR A 127 6.69 -8.77 -15.90
CA TYR A 127 6.71 -9.90 -14.98
C TYR A 127 5.49 -9.89 -14.03
N ILE A 128 5.18 -8.73 -13.44
CA ILE A 128 4.03 -8.55 -12.55
C ILE A 128 2.72 -8.90 -13.27
N LYS A 129 2.58 -8.45 -14.53
CA LYS A 129 1.42 -8.82 -15.36
C LYS A 129 1.30 -10.33 -15.51
N GLY A 130 2.40 -11.02 -15.81
CA GLY A 130 2.44 -12.47 -15.91
C GLY A 130 1.98 -13.17 -14.64
N GLN A 131 2.41 -12.69 -13.45
CA GLN A 131 1.97 -13.23 -12.16
C GLN A 131 0.47 -13.02 -11.94
N LEU A 132 -0.04 -11.82 -12.21
CA LEU A 132 -1.47 -11.52 -12.04
C LEU A 132 -2.34 -12.32 -13.01
N ASP A 133 -1.94 -12.45 -14.26
CA ASP A 133 -2.69 -13.22 -15.24
C ASP A 133 -2.68 -14.71 -14.91
N ALA A 134 -1.54 -15.29 -14.56
CA ALA A 134 -1.46 -16.67 -14.10
C ALA A 134 -2.30 -16.90 -12.83
N GLY A 135 -2.27 -15.95 -11.89
CA GLY A 135 -3.11 -16.00 -10.69
C GLY A 135 -4.60 -15.94 -11.01
N PHE A 136 -5.01 -15.14 -11.98
CA PHE A 136 -6.39 -15.08 -12.44
C PHE A 136 -6.85 -16.38 -13.09
N GLU A 137 -6.03 -16.98 -13.95
CA GLU A 137 -6.34 -18.27 -14.57
C GLU A 137 -6.43 -19.41 -13.54
N ASP A 138 -5.59 -19.38 -12.51
CA ASP A 138 -5.69 -20.33 -11.42
C ASP A 138 -6.99 -20.14 -10.62
N LEU A 139 -7.38 -18.90 -10.31
CA LEU A 139 -8.64 -18.60 -9.61
C LEU A 139 -9.88 -19.04 -10.42
N LYS A 140 -9.82 -19.02 -11.74
CA LYS A 140 -10.89 -19.54 -12.62
C LYS A 140 -11.02 -21.07 -12.56
N LYS A 141 -9.92 -21.78 -12.31
CA LYS A 141 -9.88 -23.24 -12.15
C LYS A 141 -10.21 -23.67 -10.74
N ALA A 142 -10.18 -22.75 -9.78
CA ALA A 142 -10.50 -23.02 -8.39
C ALA A 142 -11.99 -23.38 -8.22
N GLY A 143 -12.31 -24.11 -7.16
CA GLY A 143 -13.70 -24.40 -6.81
C GLY A 143 -14.45 -23.16 -6.31
N THR A 144 -15.55 -23.38 -5.60
CA THR A 144 -16.39 -22.29 -5.08
C THR A 144 -15.92 -21.73 -3.73
N ALA A 145 -15.06 -22.44 -3.02
CA ALA A 145 -14.57 -22.06 -1.69
C ALA A 145 -13.03 -22.10 -1.66
N LEU A 146 -12.46 -21.30 -0.75
CA LEU A 146 -11.03 -21.35 -0.45
C LEU A 146 -10.77 -22.46 0.58
N PRO A 147 -9.68 -23.22 0.46
CA PRO A 147 -9.27 -24.21 1.46
C PRO A 147 -8.62 -23.58 2.71
N PHE A 148 -8.61 -22.25 2.81
CA PHE A 148 -8.06 -21.46 3.91
C PHE A 148 -8.98 -20.28 4.24
N LYS A 149 -8.79 -19.72 5.44
CA LYS A 149 -9.57 -18.54 5.88
C LYS A 149 -8.81 -17.25 5.62
N LEU A 150 -9.51 -16.27 5.08
CA LEU A 150 -9.07 -14.87 5.04
C LEU A 150 -9.66 -14.09 6.22
N SER A 151 -9.03 -12.95 6.55
CA SER A 151 -9.57 -12.04 7.56
C SER A 151 -10.95 -11.50 7.14
N THR A 152 -11.69 -10.99 8.11
CA THR A 152 -13.03 -10.37 7.87
C THR A 152 -12.97 -9.18 6.91
N GLY A 153 -11.81 -8.58 6.71
CA GLY A 153 -11.60 -7.54 5.71
C GLY A 153 -11.78 -8.00 4.26
N PHE A 154 -11.80 -9.31 4.02
CA PHE A 154 -12.08 -9.91 2.71
C PHE A 154 -13.55 -10.36 2.57
N THR A 155 -14.44 -9.94 3.46
CA THR A 155 -15.87 -10.25 3.30
C THR A 155 -16.36 -9.82 1.91
N GLY A 156 -17.02 -10.74 1.19
CA GLY A 156 -17.41 -10.55 -0.22
C GLY A 156 -16.32 -10.94 -1.24
N TYR A 157 -15.07 -11.10 -0.80
CA TYR A 157 -13.91 -11.51 -1.62
C TYR A 157 -13.24 -12.79 -1.11
N ASN A 158 -13.80 -13.43 -0.11
CA ASN A 158 -13.26 -14.62 0.55
C ASN A 158 -13.64 -15.95 -0.14
N ASN A 159 -13.74 -15.91 -1.45
CA ASN A 159 -13.93 -17.06 -2.33
C ASN A 159 -13.17 -16.83 -3.66
N PRO A 160 -12.94 -17.86 -4.49
CA PRO A 160 -12.18 -17.72 -5.72
C PRO A 160 -12.71 -16.66 -6.68
N ALA A 161 -14.03 -16.57 -6.85
CA ALA A 161 -14.66 -15.58 -7.73
C ALA A 161 -14.45 -14.13 -7.21
N GLY A 162 -14.57 -13.93 -5.91
CA GLY A 162 -14.27 -12.63 -5.26
C GLY A 162 -12.80 -12.25 -5.39
N LEU A 163 -11.89 -13.19 -5.16
CA LEU A 163 -10.45 -12.96 -5.34
C LEU A 163 -10.08 -12.68 -6.80
N ALA A 164 -10.76 -13.30 -7.76
CA ALA A 164 -10.57 -13.00 -9.17
C ALA A 164 -10.94 -11.55 -9.49
N LYS A 165 -11.99 -11.00 -8.89
CA LYS A 165 -12.34 -9.57 -9.02
C LYS A 165 -11.28 -8.67 -8.41
N VAL A 166 -10.72 -9.03 -7.24
CA VAL A 166 -9.60 -8.30 -6.62
C VAL A 166 -8.37 -8.35 -7.50
N ASN A 167 -8.03 -9.51 -8.04
CA ASN A 167 -6.92 -9.66 -8.97
C ASN A 167 -7.08 -8.73 -10.19
N ARG A 168 -8.26 -8.67 -10.79
CA ARG A 168 -8.52 -7.78 -11.93
C ARG A 168 -8.47 -6.30 -11.56
N ALA A 169 -8.90 -5.90 -10.37
CA ALA A 169 -8.74 -4.53 -9.89
C ALA A 169 -7.24 -4.13 -9.76
N ILE A 170 -6.40 -5.05 -9.26
CA ILE A 170 -4.95 -4.86 -9.21
C ILE A 170 -4.36 -4.78 -10.63
N SER A 171 -4.82 -5.65 -11.54
CA SER A 171 -4.38 -5.68 -12.94
C SER A 171 -4.74 -4.40 -13.68
N ALA A 172 -5.91 -3.81 -13.41
CA ALA A 172 -6.28 -2.52 -13.97
C ALA A 172 -5.31 -1.41 -13.55
N ARG A 173 -4.92 -1.36 -12.27
CA ARG A 173 -3.90 -0.42 -11.79
C ARG A 173 -2.54 -0.65 -12.47
N LEU A 174 -2.13 -1.90 -12.61
CA LEU A 174 -0.89 -2.24 -13.31
C LEU A 174 -0.93 -1.78 -14.78
N ALA A 175 -2.05 -1.96 -15.45
CA ALA A 175 -2.22 -1.54 -16.85
C ALA A 175 -2.05 -0.02 -17.00
N ILE A 176 -2.55 0.79 -16.05
CA ILE A 176 -2.32 2.24 -16.01
C ILE A 176 -0.81 2.55 -15.94
N TYR A 177 -0.04 1.87 -15.08
CA TYR A 177 1.41 2.07 -15.00
C TYR A 177 2.13 1.68 -16.29
N ARG A 178 1.60 0.71 -17.03
CA ARG A 178 2.10 0.28 -18.34
C ARG A 178 1.63 1.16 -19.49
N LYS A 179 0.75 2.14 -19.24
CA LYS A 179 0.05 2.94 -20.26
C LYS A 179 -0.78 2.09 -21.24
N ASP A 180 -1.21 0.93 -20.78
CA ASP A 180 -2.06 0.00 -21.51
C ASP A 180 -3.54 0.29 -21.17
N TRP A 181 -4.10 1.29 -21.84
CA TRP A 181 -5.45 1.79 -21.54
C TRP A 181 -6.54 0.75 -21.86
N GLN A 182 -6.39 0.01 -22.94
CA GLN A 182 -7.34 -1.06 -23.27
C GLN A 182 -7.26 -2.19 -22.25
N GLY A 183 -6.05 -2.62 -21.89
CA GLY A 183 -5.87 -3.62 -20.84
C GLY A 183 -6.41 -3.16 -19.48
N ALA A 184 -6.40 -1.87 -19.20
CA ALA A 184 -7.03 -1.32 -17.99
C ALA A 184 -8.56 -1.47 -18.04
N LEU A 185 -9.20 -1.11 -19.16
CA LEU A 185 -10.66 -1.26 -19.35
C LEU A 185 -11.09 -2.74 -19.28
N ASP A 186 -10.34 -3.62 -19.93
CA ASP A 186 -10.60 -5.05 -19.91
C ASP A 186 -10.51 -5.63 -18.49
N ALA A 187 -9.49 -5.23 -17.75
CA ALA A 187 -9.34 -5.64 -16.36
C ALA A 187 -10.44 -5.06 -15.46
N LEU A 188 -10.82 -3.80 -15.63
CA LEU A 188 -11.92 -3.17 -14.88
C LEU A 188 -13.24 -3.92 -15.09
N SER A 189 -13.55 -4.36 -16.31
CA SER A 189 -14.78 -5.09 -16.60
C SER A 189 -14.91 -6.40 -15.82
N GLY A 190 -13.78 -7.02 -15.46
CA GLY A 190 -13.71 -8.24 -14.64
C GLY A 190 -13.54 -7.99 -13.14
N SER A 191 -13.48 -6.73 -12.69
CA SER A 191 -13.21 -6.35 -11.32
C SER A 191 -14.50 -6.05 -10.53
N PHE A 192 -14.34 -5.58 -9.30
CA PHE A 192 -15.44 -5.02 -8.51
C PHE A 192 -15.57 -3.50 -8.67
N ILE A 193 -14.62 -2.85 -9.36
CA ILE A 193 -14.60 -1.40 -9.54
C ILE A 193 -15.66 -1.00 -10.56
N ALA A 194 -16.51 -0.05 -10.20
CA ALA A 194 -17.60 0.45 -11.01
C ALA A 194 -17.71 1.97 -10.94
N GLU A 195 -18.08 2.62 -12.04
CA GLU A 195 -18.15 4.09 -12.15
C GLU A 195 -19.04 4.72 -11.05
N ASN A 196 -20.17 4.11 -10.75
CA ASN A 196 -21.10 4.56 -9.72
C ASN A 196 -21.09 3.67 -8.47
N GLY A 197 -19.98 2.97 -8.22
CA GLY A 197 -19.83 2.06 -7.09
C GLY A 197 -19.57 2.81 -5.78
N ASN A 198 -19.63 2.05 -4.69
CA ASN A 198 -19.29 2.58 -3.37
C ASN A 198 -17.78 2.80 -3.27
N LEU A 199 -17.35 4.05 -3.09
CA LEU A 199 -15.94 4.44 -2.97
C LEU A 199 -15.18 3.78 -1.80
N GLU A 200 -15.87 3.18 -0.84
CA GLU A 200 -15.27 2.42 0.26
C GLU A 200 -15.32 0.90 0.03
N GLU A 201 -15.79 0.46 -1.15
CA GLU A 201 -15.77 -0.94 -1.52
C GLU A 201 -14.35 -1.41 -1.85
N GLY A 202 -14.05 -2.63 -1.43
CA GLY A 202 -12.77 -3.29 -1.66
C GLY A 202 -12.30 -4.08 -0.45
N PRO A 203 -11.33 -4.99 -0.64
CA PRO A 203 -10.73 -5.74 0.46
C PRO A 203 -9.94 -4.81 1.39
N LYS A 204 -9.98 -5.12 2.69
CA LYS A 204 -9.50 -4.25 3.76
C LYS A 204 -8.51 -4.95 4.67
N HIS A 205 -7.52 -4.22 5.16
CA HIS A 205 -6.79 -4.59 6.38
C HIS A 205 -7.67 -4.26 7.58
N THR A 206 -7.88 -5.23 8.45
CA THR A 206 -8.64 -5.07 9.69
C THR A 206 -7.69 -4.92 10.88
N PHE A 207 -8.09 -4.13 11.83
CA PHE A 207 -7.34 -3.82 13.04
C PHE A 207 -8.18 -4.12 14.28
N SER A 208 -7.54 -4.23 15.42
CA SER A 208 -8.18 -4.41 16.72
C SER A 208 -7.66 -3.41 17.74
N SER A 209 -8.28 -3.36 18.92
CA SER A 209 -7.86 -2.47 20.00
C SER A 209 -6.59 -2.90 20.74
N GLY A 210 -6.04 -4.08 20.44
CA GLY A 210 -4.75 -4.52 20.99
C GLY A 210 -3.60 -3.63 20.48
N ALA A 211 -2.63 -3.31 21.33
CA ALA A 211 -1.55 -2.36 21.02
C ALA A 211 -0.78 -2.72 19.74
N ASP A 212 -0.52 -3.99 19.51
CA ASP A 212 0.22 -4.49 18.33
C ASP A 212 -0.64 -4.64 17.08
N LEU A 213 -1.96 -4.47 17.21
CA LEU A 213 -2.94 -4.69 16.15
C LEU A 213 -3.71 -3.43 15.78
N ASN A 214 -3.32 -2.28 16.31
CA ASN A 214 -3.91 -0.99 16.01
C ASN A 214 -3.65 -0.56 14.56
N ASN A 215 -4.58 0.23 14.01
CA ASN A 215 -4.34 0.90 12.75
C ASN A 215 -3.13 1.84 12.87
N PRO A 216 -2.03 1.59 12.14
CA PRO A 216 -0.82 2.41 12.23
C PRO A 216 -0.99 3.83 11.67
N LEU A 217 -2.10 4.09 10.98
CA LEU A 217 -2.47 5.41 10.46
C LEU A 217 -3.32 6.22 11.44
N PHE A 218 -3.81 5.59 12.51
CA PHE A 218 -4.54 6.28 13.57
C PHE A 218 -3.63 7.21 14.37
N MET A 219 -4.15 8.36 14.70
CA MET A 219 -3.56 9.28 15.65
C MET A 219 -4.67 10.01 16.39
N ALA A 220 -4.63 9.96 17.72
CA ALA A 220 -5.65 10.64 18.54
C ALA A 220 -5.66 12.14 18.26
N LEU A 221 -6.87 12.73 18.27
CA LEU A 221 -7.07 14.12 17.88
C LEU A 221 -6.87 15.07 19.07
N ASN A 222 -6.34 16.25 18.78
CA ASN A 222 -6.17 17.35 19.77
C ASN A 222 -5.48 16.94 21.07
N ILE A 223 -4.55 15.97 21.04
CA ILE A 223 -3.78 15.63 22.25
C ILE A 223 -2.76 16.72 22.58
N PRO A 224 -2.63 17.13 23.85
CA PRO A 224 -1.59 18.05 24.28
C PRO A 224 -0.19 17.40 24.14
N ASN A 225 0.77 18.13 23.58
CA ASN A 225 2.19 17.75 23.51
C ASN A 225 2.43 16.30 23.03
N PRO A 226 1.97 15.91 21.86
CA PRO A 226 2.00 14.51 21.42
C PRO A 226 3.41 13.99 21.07
N GLY A 227 4.46 14.82 21.15
CA GLY A 227 5.83 14.49 20.73
C GLY A 227 5.97 14.35 19.21
N ASN A 228 4.97 13.81 18.55
CA ASN A 228 4.82 13.79 17.10
C ASN A 228 3.35 13.97 16.74
N LEU A 229 3.09 14.58 15.60
CA LEU A 229 1.74 14.76 15.10
C LEU A 229 1.71 14.68 13.57
N ARG A 230 0.73 13.98 13.04
CA ARG A 230 0.45 13.95 11.61
C ARG A 230 -0.48 15.11 11.29
N VAL A 231 0.10 16.17 10.73
CA VAL A 231 -0.62 17.38 10.31
C VAL A 231 -0.79 17.40 8.80
N VAL A 232 -1.79 18.11 8.34
CA VAL A 232 -2.04 18.30 6.91
C VAL A 232 -1.02 19.31 6.37
N ASN A 233 -0.49 19.04 5.18
CA ASN A 233 0.37 20.01 4.50
C ASN A 233 -0.43 21.32 4.27
N PRO A 234 0.08 22.48 4.71
CA PRO A 234 -0.65 23.75 4.57
C PRO A 234 -1.05 24.09 3.14
N GLY A 235 -0.21 23.73 2.16
CA GLY A 235 -0.51 23.92 0.74
C GLY A 235 -1.78 23.19 0.30
N LEU A 236 -2.01 21.97 0.80
CA LEU A 236 -3.22 21.23 0.46
C LEU A 236 -4.49 21.95 0.92
N ILE A 237 -4.45 22.61 2.07
CA ILE A 237 -5.58 23.41 2.57
C ILE A 237 -5.72 24.71 1.78
N ALA A 238 -4.60 25.39 1.51
CA ALA A 238 -4.59 26.67 0.77
C ALA A 238 -5.06 26.51 -0.68
N ASP A 239 -4.71 25.41 -1.33
CA ASP A 239 -5.01 25.12 -2.73
C ASP A 239 -6.38 24.44 -2.91
N ALA A 240 -7.07 24.10 -1.82
CA ALA A 240 -8.37 23.45 -1.90
C ALA A 240 -9.42 24.40 -2.48
N THR A 241 -10.28 23.87 -3.34
CA THR A 241 -11.41 24.64 -3.87
C THR A 241 -12.30 25.10 -2.70
N PRO A 242 -12.68 26.39 -2.67
CA PRO A 242 -13.58 26.90 -1.63
C PRO A 242 -14.87 26.06 -1.54
N GLY A 243 -15.21 25.58 -0.33
CA GLY A 243 -16.38 24.74 -0.11
C GLY A 243 -16.18 23.25 -0.39
N ASP A 244 -14.97 22.80 -0.69
CA ASP A 244 -14.69 21.37 -0.86
C ASP A 244 -14.95 20.60 0.45
N SER A 245 -16.02 19.82 0.46
CA SER A 245 -16.46 19.07 1.63
C SER A 245 -15.43 18.01 2.10
N ARG A 246 -14.48 17.63 1.25
CA ARG A 246 -13.40 16.68 1.61
C ARG A 246 -12.47 17.26 2.67
N VAL A 247 -12.24 18.59 2.65
CA VAL A 247 -11.42 19.27 3.66
C VAL A 247 -12.02 19.07 5.05
N ALA A 248 -13.28 19.44 5.23
CA ALA A 248 -13.96 19.32 6.52
C ALA A 248 -14.14 17.84 6.99
N LYS A 249 -14.30 16.91 6.03
CA LYS A 249 -14.46 15.49 6.36
C LYS A 249 -13.16 14.78 6.75
N LYS A 250 -12.05 15.20 6.13
CA LYS A 250 -10.77 14.47 6.25
C LYS A 250 -9.77 15.13 7.19
N PHE A 251 -9.95 16.41 7.47
CA PHE A 251 -9.00 17.19 8.25
C PHE A 251 -9.70 17.94 9.38
N LEU A 252 -9.11 17.88 10.54
CA LEU A 252 -9.60 18.56 11.73
C LEU A 252 -8.72 19.79 12.02
N LYS A 253 -9.33 20.97 12.13
CA LYS A 253 -8.61 22.14 12.63
C LYS A 253 -8.27 21.94 14.09
N LEU A 254 -6.99 22.07 14.43
CA LEU A 254 -6.51 21.92 15.81
C LEU A 254 -7.02 23.07 16.69
N ASN A 255 -7.35 22.76 17.94
CA ASN A 255 -7.71 23.77 18.96
C ASN A 255 -6.55 24.73 19.23
N THR A 256 -5.32 24.18 19.23
CA THR A 256 -4.08 24.95 19.30
C THR A 256 -3.15 24.43 18.19
N PRO A 257 -2.60 25.30 17.34
CA PRO A 257 -1.64 24.90 16.33
C PRO A 257 -0.44 24.16 16.95
N PHE A 258 0.00 23.08 16.30
CA PHE A 258 1.18 22.35 16.71
C PHE A 258 2.43 22.96 16.08
N VAL A 259 3.36 23.42 16.90
CA VAL A 259 4.59 24.08 16.43
C VAL A 259 5.79 23.21 16.76
N VAL A 260 6.61 22.93 15.76
CA VAL A 260 7.92 22.32 15.91
C VAL A 260 8.97 23.30 15.44
N THR A 261 9.90 23.62 16.34
CA THR A 261 11.03 24.50 16.04
C THR A 261 12.31 23.68 16.07
N THR A 262 13.08 23.77 15.00
CA THR A 262 14.43 23.22 14.89
C THR A 262 15.42 24.38 14.80
N SER A 263 16.72 24.10 14.79
CA SER A 263 17.76 25.14 14.60
C SER A 263 17.63 25.88 13.27
N SER A 264 16.96 25.31 12.29
CA SER A 264 16.90 25.85 10.91
C SER A 264 15.48 26.13 10.42
N VAL A 265 14.46 25.56 11.04
CA VAL A 265 13.06 25.65 10.54
C VAL A 265 12.08 25.69 11.71
N ALA A 266 11.09 26.57 11.64
CA ALA A 266 9.89 26.53 12.46
C ALA A 266 8.70 26.13 11.56
N LEU A 267 8.02 25.02 11.91
CA LEU A 267 6.85 24.52 11.17
C LEU A 267 5.64 24.53 12.07
N THR A 268 4.53 25.00 11.53
CA THR A 268 3.24 25.07 12.21
C THR A 268 2.23 24.18 11.52
N GLY A 269 1.62 23.26 12.24
CA GLY A 269 0.51 22.46 11.78
C GLY A 269 -0.80 22.96 12.37
N GLU A 270 -1.70 23.46 11.52
CA GLU A 270 -3.02 23.96 11.95
C GLU A 270 -4.11 22.90 11.84
N PHE A 271 -3.94 21.92 10.94
CA PHE A 271 -4.91 20.87 10.69
C PHE A 271 -4.28 19.49 10.94
N GLN A 272 -5.00 18.66 11.65
CA GLN A 272 -4.63 17.26 11.88
C GLN A 272 -5.34 16.34 10.88
N ASP A 273 -4.65 15.31 10.40
CA ASP A 273 -5.23 14.27 9.56
C ASP A 273 -6.26 13.46 10.35
N ASN A 274 -7.52 13.52 9.94
CA ASN A 274 -8.68 12.85 10.55
C ASN A 274 -9.22 11.72 9.65
N ARG A 275 -8.47 11.28 8.66
CA ARG A 275 -8.90 10.18 7.78
C ARG A 275 -9.05 8.84 8.53
N TYR A 276 -8.35 8.70 9.64
CA TYR A 276 -8.33 7.51 10.48
C TYR A 276 -8.65 7.85 11.94
N PRO A 277 -9.93 8.16 12.24
CA PRO A 277 -10.35 8.71 13.54
C PRO A 277 -10.35 7.68 14.68
N THR A 278 -10.22 6.39 14.37
CA THR A 278 -10.15 5.32 15.39
C THR A 278 -9.01 4.35 15.10
N ASN A 279 -8.48 3.75 16.15
CA ASN A 279 -7.40 2.77 16.05
C ASN A 279 -7.84 1.42 15.45
N THR A 280 -9.12 1.20 15.28
CA THR A 280 -9.69 -0.02 14.70
C THR A 280 -10.27 0.19 13.30
N LEU A 281 -10.24 1.42 12.77
CA LEU A 281 -10.78 1.69 11.44
C LEU A 281 -10.05 0.87 10.37
N PRO A 282 -10.75 0.05 9.58
CA PRO A 282 -10.12 -0.73 8.52
C PRO A 282 -9.56 0.17 7.41
N VAL A 283 -8.49 -0.30 6.75
CA VAL A 283 -7.88 0.38 5.61
C VAL A 283 -8.07 -0.45 4.36
N THR A 284 -8.79 0.08 3.38
CA THR A 284 -8.97 -0.56 2.08
C THR A 284 -7.67 -0.44 1.28
N PHE A 285 -7.07 -1.56 0.85
CA PHE A 285 -5.81 -1.54 0.11
C PHE A 285 -5.98 -1.39 -1.40
N ILE A 286 -7.14 -1.72 -1.92
CA ILE A 286 -7.59 -1.35 -3.26
C ILE A 286 -9.07 -1.04 -3.19
N LYS A 287 -9.49 0.13 -3.67
CA LYS A 287 -10.86 0.61 -3.58
C LYS A 287 -11.43 0.91 -4.97
N ASN A 288 -12.74 0.91 -4.97
CA ASN A 288 -13.53 1.44 -6.08
C ASN A 288 -13.25 2.94 -6.32
#